data_28610d11dca841d0c36145729dab0c2a
#
_entry.id   28610d11dca841d0c36145729dab0c2a
#
_cell.length_a   1.000
_cell.length_b   1.000
_cell.length_c   1.000
_cell.angle_alpha   90.00
_cell.angle_beta   90.00
_cell.angle_gamma   90.00
#
_symmetry.space_group_name_H-M   'P 1'
#
loop_
_entity.id
_entity.type
_entity.pdbx_description
1 polymer ?
#
loop_
_entity_poly.entity_id
_entity_poly.type
_entity_poly.pdbx_seq_one_letter_code
_entity_poly.pdbx_strand_id
1 'polypeptide(L)'
;MESYLKHYKMKLKTLAPLYIGSGKEVTKKQYIFANNKIYVVDVPKFLKFIADKNLTDKYMTFLQNDDPRIKLKDFLEKYGIRNYDDITAYVLKGVENIDNKRSLKNVSLCIKNAYNEPYIPGSSIKGMLRTVILWNMIYDTPEDDRKLQGIKKDAKHEAKTSDGRSIKRNLGRISDILEKKREGICYE
;
A
#
# COMPACT_ATOMS: atom_id res chain seq x y z
N MET A 1 26.34 -9.18 34.25
CA MET A 1 26.06 -9.03 32.80
C MET A 1 25.04 -7.91 32.64
N GLU A 2 25.46 -6.74 32.22
CA GLU A 2 24.52 -5.68 31.90
C GLU A 2 23.73 -6.07 30.65
N SER A 3 22.40 -6.00 30.75
CA SER A 3 21.53 -6.30 29.63
C SER A 3 21.68 -5.19 28.57
N TYR A 4 22.29 -5.52 27.44
CA TYR A 4 22.41 -4.62 26.29
C TYR A 4 21.06 -4.28 25.65
N LEU A 5 19.99 -4.99 26.03
CA LEU A 5 18.64 -4.80 25.48
C LEU A 5 17.84 -3.89 26.41
N LYS A 6 17.52 -2.70 25.91
CA LYS A 6 16.56 -1.79 26.57
C LYS A 6 15.18 -2.01 25.98
N HIS A 7 14.19 -2.22 26.83
CA HIS A 7 12.79 -2.39 26.45
C HIS A 7 12.06 -1.05 26.59
N TYR A 8 11.39 -0.61 25.53
CA TYR A 8 10.58 0.59 25.53
C TYR A 8 9.13 0.24 25.21
N LYS A 9 8.20 0.84 25.94
CA LYS A 9 6.76 0.77 25.64
C LYS A 9 6.35 2.00 24.87
N MET A 10 5.85 1.82 23.65
CA MET A 10 5.43 2.92 22.79
C MET A 10 3.92 2.84 22.56
N LYS A 11 3.24 3.99 22.62
CA LYS A 11 1.83 4.15 22.28
C LYS A 11 1.73 4.92 20.96
N LEU A 12 1.12 4.29 19.95
CA LEU A 12 0.82 4.94 18.69
C LEU A 12 -0.65 5.40 18.68
N LYS A 13 -0.87 6.63 18.22
CA LYS A 13 -2.20 7.19 17.99
C LYS A 13 -2.28 7.67 16.55
N THR A 14 -3.17 7.08 15.76
CA THR A 14 -3.45 7.55 14.41
C THR A 14 -4.35 8.79 14.47
N LEU A 15 -3.98 9.84 13.74
CA LEU A 15 -4.75 11.09 13.62
C LEU A 15 -5.56 11.15 12.33
N ALA A 16 -5.26 10.25 11.39
CA ALA A 16 -5.93 10.11 10.09
C ALA A 16 -6.01 8.63 9.72
N PRO A 17 -6.81 8.24 8.72
CA PRO A 17 -6.82 6.88 8.20
C PRO A 17 -5.42 6.42 7.81
N LEU A 18 -5.01 5.24 8.27
CA LEU A 18 -3.72 4.65 7.99
C LEU A 18 -3.87 3.54 6.94
N TYR A 19 -3.05 3.60 5.89
CA TYR A 19 -2.95 2.56 4.89
C TYR A 19 -1.50 2.07 4.79
N ILE A 20 -1.33 0.76 4.90
CA ILE A 20 -0.05 0.09 4.67
C ILE A 20 -0.26 -0.96 3.59
N GLY A 21 0.31 -0.73 2.42
CA GLY A 21 0.13 -1.59 1.26
C GLY A 21 0.78 -2.96 1.45
N SER A 22 0.09 -4.01 0.99
CA SER A 22 0.64 -5.37 0.94
C SER A 22 1.49 -5.62 -0.32
N GLY A 23 1.56 -4.67 -1.25
CA GLY A 23 2.11 -4.87 -2.58
C GLY A 23 1.19 -5.65 -3.52
N LYS A 24 0.03 -6.11 -3.05
CA LYS A 24 -0.96 -6.82 -3.85
C LYS A 24 -2.06 -5.87 -4.31
N GLU A 25 -2.54 -6.08 -5.53
CA GLU A 25 -3.67 -5.36 -6.11
C GLU A 25 -4.75 -6.33 -6.53
N VAL A 26 -5.99 -5.89 -6.43
CA VAL A 26 -7.16 -6.57 -6.98
C VAL A 26 -7.59 -5.82 -8.23
N THR A 27 -7.63 -6.52 -9.34
CA THR A 27 -8.05 -5.94 -10.61
C THR A 27 -9.57 -5.81 -10.68
N LYS A 28 -10.06 -4.97 -11.58
CA LYS A 28 -11.51 -4.79 -11.84
C LYS A 28 -12.24 -6.08 -12.25
N LYS A 29 -11.51 -7.13 -12.65
CA LYS A 29 -12.06 -8.46 -12.94
C LYS A 29 -12.12 -9.37 -11.70
N GLN A 30 -11.65 -8.91 -10.54
CA GLN A 30 -11.59 -9.67 -9.30
C GLN A 30 -12.41 -9.04 -8.16
N TYR A 31 -13.13 -7.94 -8.43
CA TYR A 31 -14.06 -7.36 -7.49
C TYR A 31 -15.34 -6.89 -8.18
N ILE A 32 -16.40 -6.77 -7.40
CA ILE A 32 -17.70 -6.30 -7.86
C ILE A 32 -18.02 -5.01 -7.13
N PHE A 33 -18.33 -3.96 -7.87
CA PHE A 33 -18.83 -2.71 -7.30
C PHE A 33 -20.35 -2.67 -7.48
N ALA A 34 -21.08 -2.73 -6.37
CA ALA A 34 -22.53 -2.68 -6.36
C ALA A 34 -23.03 -2.03 -5.05
N ASN A 35 -24.09 -1.23 -5.11
CA ASN A 35 -24.76 -0.62 -3.96
C ASN A 35 -23.77 0.14 -3.02
N ASN A 36 -22.87 0.93 -3.57
CA ASN A 36 -21.82 1.65 -2.84
C ASN A 36 -20.94 0.74 -1.94
N LYS A 37 -20.74 -0.50 -2.38
CA LYS A 37 -19.89 -1.50 -1.73
C LYS A 37 -18.98 -2.14 -2.74
N ILE A 38 -17.78 -2.54 -2.30
CA ILE A 38 -16.88 -3.38 -3.07
C ILE A 38 -16.89 -4.78 -2.47
N TYR A 39 -17.30 -5.75 -3.25
CA TYR A 39 -17.25 -7.17 -2.93
C TYR A 39 -15.96 -7.73 -3.52
N VAL A 40 -15.01 -8.05 -2.68
CA VAL A 40 -13.75 -8.68 -3.11
C VAL A 40 -13.97 -10.17 -3.23
N VAL A 41 -13.70 -10.71 -4.41
CA VAL A 41 -13.99 -12.10 -4.74
C VAL A 41 -13.02 -13.06 -4.07
N ASP A 42 -13.55 -14.11 -3.45
CA ASP A 42 -12.80 -15.29 -3.04
C ASP A 42 -12.53 -16.17 -4.28
N VAL A 43 -11.32 -16.09 -4.82
CA VAL A 43 -11.00 -16.74 -6.11
C VAL A 43 -11.27 -18.24 -6.09
N PRO A 44 -10.86 -19.04 -5.11
CA PRO A 44 -11.19 -20.46 -5.01
C PRO A 44 -12.69 -20.73 -5.03
N LYS A 45 -13.46 -20.04 -4.19
CA LYS A 45 -14.93 -20.21 -4.14
C LYS A 45 -15.59 -19.81 -5.45
N PHE A 46 -15.12 -18.72 -6.04
CA PHE A 46 -15.64 -18.22 -7.29
C PHE A 46 -15.40 -19.19 -8.46
N LEU A 47 -14.20 -19.74 -8.58
CA LEU A 47 -13.90 -20.72 -9.62
C LEU A 47 -14.75 -21.98 -9.48
N LYS A 48 -14.94 -22.46 -8.26
CA LYS A 48 -15.87 -23.59 -8.00
C LYS A 48 -17.30 -23.23 -8.44
N PHE A 49 -17.78 -22.06 -8.03
CA PHE A 49 -19.12 -21.59 -8.40
C PHE A 49 -19.32 -21.49 -9.92
N ILE A 50 -18.32 -20.96 -10.65
CA ILE A 50 -18.32 -20.88 -12.12
C ILE A 50 -18.37 -22.27 -12.77
N ALA A 51 -17.61 -23.24 -12.23
CA ALA A 51 -17.62 -24.61 -12.68
C ALA A 51 -18.98 -25.28 -12.45
N ASP A 52 -19.56 -25.14 -11.26
CA ASP A 52 -20.88 -25.69 -10.89
C ASP A 52 -22.01 -25.14 -11.80
N LYS A 53 -21.84 -23.91 -12.30
CA LYS A 53 -22.77 -23.27 -13.25
C LYS A 53 -22.47 -23.56 -14.72
N ASN A 54 -21.47 -24.38 -15.05
CA ASN A 54 -21.00 -24.64 -16.42
C ASN A 54 -20.64 -23.35 -17.20
N LEU A 55 -20.05 -22.36 -16.51
CA LEU A 55 -19.69 -21.08 -17.10
C LEU A 55 -18.17 -20.93 -17.36
N THR A 56 -17.38 -21.97 -17.18
CA THR A 56 -15.92 -21.93 -17.25
C THR A 56 -15.41 -21.34 -18.57
N ASP A 57 -15.87 -21.83 -19.71
CA ASP A 57 -15.42 -21.36 -21.03
C ASP A 57 -15.80 -19.89 -21.28
N LYS A 58 -16.99 -19.50 -20.81
CA LYS A 58 -17.47 -18.13 -20.91
C LYS A 58 -16.68 -17.18 -20.02
N TYR A 59 -16.27 -17.67 -18.85
CA TYR A 59 -15.41 -16.91 -17.95
C TYR A 59 -13.99 -16.77 -18.50
N MET A 60 -13.44 -17.80 -19.13
CA MET A 60 -12.15 -17.73 -19.81
C MET A 60 -12.19 -16.69 -20.94
N THR A 61 -13.23 -16.67 -21.76
CA THR A 61 -13.44 -15.66 -22.80
C THR A 61 -13.55 -14.24 -22.20
N PHE A 62 -14.24 -14.11 -21.06
CA PHE A 62 -14.31 -12.82 -20.33
C PHE A 62 -12.92 -12.36 -19.84
N LEU A 63 -12.09 -13.27 -19.34
CA LEU A 63 -10.74 -12.94 -18.88
C LEU A 63 -9.82 -12.49 -20.02
N GLN A 64 -9.96 -13.10 -21.19
CA GLN A 64 -9.17 -12.76 -22.39
C GLN A 64 -9.57 -11.43 -23.02
N ASN A 65 -10.73 -10.90 -22.66
CA ASN A 65 -11.20 -9.62 -23.21
C ASN A 65 -10.51 -8.46 -22.51
N ASP A 66 -9.69 -7.68 -23.23
CA ASP A 66 -8.94 -6.55 -22.71
C ASP A 66 -9.71 -5.22 -22.67
N ASP A 67 -11.01 -5.22 -23.04
CA ASP A 67 -11.81 -3.98 -22.98
C ASP A 67 -11.88 -3.44 -21.54
N PRO A 68 -11.35 -2.22 -21.30
CA PRO A 68 -11.33 -1.61 -19.99
C PRO A 68 -12.73 -1.31 -19.41
N ARG A 69 -13.77 -1.34 -20.21
CA ARG A 69 -15.15 -1.07 -19.80
C ARG A 69 -15.83 -2.29 -19.21
N ILE A 70 -15.39 -3.50 -19.55
CA ILE A 70 -16.00 -4.74 -19.09
C ILE A 70 -15.63 -5.00 -17.62
N LYS A 71 -16.63 -5.19 -16.78
CA LYS A 71 -16.53 -5.43 -15.34
C LYS A 71 -17.00 -6.82 -15.00
N LEU A 72 -16.49 -7.38 -13.90
CA LEU A 72 -16.96 -8.68 -13.40
C LEU A 72 -18.46 -8.66 -13.10
N LYS A 73 -18.99 -7.54 -12.62
CA LYS A 73 -20.42 -7.36 -12.39
C LYS A 73 -21.25 -7.62 -13.65
N ASP A 74 -20.85 -7.01 -14.77
CA ASP A 74 -21.58 -7.13 -16.04
C ASP A 74 -21.60 -8.58 -16.54
N PHE A 75 -20.47 -9.30 -16.36
CA PHE A 75 -20.40 -10.72 -16.65
C PHE A 75 -21.39 -11.53 -15.79
N LEU A 76 -21.41 -11.32 -14.48
CA LEU A 76 -22.30 -12.05 -13.57
C LEU A 76 -23.79 -11.76 -13.83
N GLU A 77 -24.15 -10.49 -14.04
CA GLU A 77 -25.51 -10.08 -14.36
C GLU A 77 -26.02 -10.66 -15.67
N LYS A 78 -25.14 -10.79 -16.69
CA LYS A 78 -25.47 -11.44 -17.96
C LYS A 78 -25.92 -12.88 -17.79
N TYR A 79 -25.43 -13.58 -16.77
CA TYR A 79 -25.80 -14.95 -16.44
C TYR A 79 -26.78 -15.06 -15.27
N GLY A 80 -27.47 -13.96 -14.93
CA GLY A 80 -28.51 -13.93 -13.91
C GLY A 80 -28.00 -14.01 -12.48
N ILE A 81 -26.70 -13.83 -12.25
CA ILE A 81 -26.08 -13.92 -10.92
C ILE A 81 -26.09 -12.52 -10.30
N ARG A 82 -26.95 -12.30 -9.31
CA ARG A 82 -27.13 -11.02 -8.61
C ARG A 82 -26.79 -11.08 -7.12
N ASN A 83 -26.73 -12.28 -6.55
CA ASN A 83 -26.23 -12.49 -5.20
C ASN A 83 -24.73 -12.82 -5.26
N TYR A 84 -23.93 -12.11 -4.50
CA TYR A 84 -22.47 -12.21 -4.49
C TYR A 84 -21.92 -12.80 -3.20
N ASP A 85 -22.77 -13.10 -2.20
CA ASP A 85 -22.32 -13.49 -0.86
C ASP A 85 -21.51 -14.78 -0.88
N ASP A 86 -21.93 -15.78 -1.66
CA ASP A 86 -21.26 -17.08 -1.73
C ASP A 86 -19.87 -17.03 -2.38
N ILE A 87 -19.61 -16.00 -3.18
CA ILE A 87 -18.37 -15.85 -3.96
C ILE A 87 -17.47 -14.74 -3.39
N THR A 88 -17.88 -14.11 -2.29
CA THR A 88 -17.17 -12.95 -1.71
C THR A 88 -16.28 -13.38 -0.55
N ALA A 89 -15.05 -12.89 -0.52
CA ALA A 89 -14.13 -13.04 0.61
C ALA A 89 -14.47 -12.05 1.72
N TYR A 90 -14.70 -10.79 1.36
CA TYR A 90 -15.11 -9.72 2.28
C TYR A 90 -15.69 -8.53 1.52
N VAL A 91 -16.43 -7.67 2.23
CA VAL A 91 -17.09 -6.50 1.67
C VAL A 91 -16.50 -5.22 2.26
N LEU A 92 -16.07 -4.30 1.40
CA LEU A 92 -15.66 -2.96 1.80
C LEU A 92 -16.86 -2.01 1.70
N LYS A 93 -17.10 -1.26 2.77
CA LYS A 93 -18.16 -0.25 2.90
C LYS A 93 -17.53 1.15 2.84
N GLY A 94 -18.36 2.19 2.72
CA GLY A 94 -17.87 3.59 2.76
C GLY A 94 -17.14 4.03 1.49
N VAL A 95 -17.47 3.44 0.36
CA VAL A 95 -16.89 3.77 -0.96
C VAL A 95 -17.75 4.77 -1.76
N GLU A 96 -18.38 5.68 -1.06
CA GLU A 96 -19.36 6.63 -1.61
C GLU A 96 -18.76 7.58 -2.64
N ASN A 97 -17.47 7.85 -2.54
CA ASN A 97 -16.74 8.75 -3.43
C ASN A 97 -16.20 8.06 -4.70
N ILE A 98 -16.51 6.78 -4.93
CA ILE A 98 -16.10 6.09 -6.14
C ILE A 98 -17.10 6.42 -7.25
N ASP A 99 -16.63 7.18 -8.24
CA ASP A 99 -17.43 7.51 -9.42
C ASP A 99 -17.66 6.26 -10.30
N ASN A 100 -18.89 5.76 -10.27
CA ASN A 100 -19.32 4.60 -11.07
C ASN A 100 -19.29 4.85 -12.59
N LYS A 101 -19.27 6.11 -13.02
CA LYS A 101 -19.30 6.49 -14.45
C LYS A 101 -17.92 6.34 -15.11
N ARG A 102 -16.84 6.33 -14.33
CA ARG A 102 -15.47 6.14 -14.82
C ARG A 102 -15.07 4.66 -14.80
N SER A 103 -14.08 4.31 -15.60
CA SER A 103 -13.53 2.94 -15.55
C SER A 103 -13.02 2.61 -14.15
N LEU A 104 -13.48 1.48 -13.61
CA LEU A 104 -13.00 0.98 -12.32
C LEU A 104 -11.47 0.74 -12.40
N LYS A 105 -10.75 1.17 -11.37
CA LYS A 105 -9.29 1.01 -11.25
C LYS A 105 -8.96 -0.22 -10.41
N ASN A 106 -7.72 -0.65 -10.47
CA ASN A 106 -7.21 -1.64 -9.52
C ASN A 106 -7.28 -1.10 -8.10
N VAL A 107 -7.53 -1.98 -7.15
CA VAL A 107 -7.61 -1.67 -5.71
C VAL A 107 -6.38 -2.26 -5.04
N SER A 108 -5.52 -1.40 -4.49
CA SER A 108 -4.37 -1.84 -3.72
C SER A 108 -4.82 -2.33 -2.34
N LEU A 109 -4.39 -3.54 -1.96
CA LEU A 109 -4.79 -4.16 -0.70
C LEU A 109 -3.92 -3.72 0.47
N CYS A 110 -4.55 -3.46 1.61
CA CYS A 110 -3.84 -3.29 2.88
C CYS A 110 -3.21 -4.62 3.32
N ILE A 111 -2.08 -4.52 4.02
CA ILE A 111 -1.44 -5.71 4.62
C ILE A 111 -2.33 -6.28 5.73
N LYS A 112 -2.44 -7.60 5.77
CA LYS A 112 -3.26 -8.34 6.72
C LYS A 112 -2.50 -9.54 7.28
N ASN A 113 -2.85 -9.94 8.51
CA ASN A 113 -2.34 -11.14 9.14
C ASN A 113 -3.03 -12.42 8.59
N ALA A 114 -2.67 -13.58 9.14
CA ALA A 114 -3.27 -14.87 8.76
C ALA A 114 -4.78 -14.96 9.05
N TYR A 115 -5.30 -14.13 9.96
CA TYR A 115 -6.72 -14.04 10.31
C TYR A 115 -7.47 -13.02 9.45
N ASN A 116 -6.83 -12.48 8.41
CA ASN A 116 -7.39 -11.48 7.50
C ASN A 116 -7.65 -10.11 8.16
N GLU A 117 -6.98 -9.81 9.26
CA GLU A 117 -7.07 -8.54 9.98
C GLU A 117 -5.95 -7.60 9.55
N PRO A 118 -6.24 -6.31 9.29
CA PRO A 118 -5.19 -5.34 8.99
C PRO A 118 -4.33 -5.09 10.23
N TYR A 119 -3.03 -5.00 10.05
CA TYR A 119 -2.09 -4.74 11.14
C TYR A 119 -0.97 -3.78 10.71
N ILE A 120 -0.24 -3.26 11.67
CA ILE A 120 0.94 -2.42 11.43
C ILE A 120 2.19 -3.29 11.60
N PRO A 121 2.93 -3.62 10.52
CA PRO A 121 4.18 -4.38 10.64
C PRO A 121 5.23 -3.62 11.44
N GLY A 122 6.01 -4.33 12.25
CA GLY A 122 7.14 -3.74 12.97
C GLY A 122 8.17 -3.08 12.06
N SER A 123 8.36 -3.61 10.84
CA SER A 123 9.20 -3.00 9.82
C SER A 123 8.72 -1.61 9.40
N SER A 124 7.41 -1.40 9.30
CA SER A 124 6.83 -0.09 8.99
C SER A 124 7.04 0.91 10.14
N ILE A 125 6.89 0.46 11.39
CA ILE A 125 7.19 1.28 12.57
C ILE A 125 8.68 1.62 12.62
N LYS A 126 9.54 0.64 12.38
CA LYS A 126 11.00 0.86 12.32
C LYS A 126 11.37 1.88 11.24
N GLY A 127 10.78 1.77 10.05
CA GLY A 127 10.99 2.73 8.96
C GLY A 127 10.53 4.14 9.33
N MET A 128 9.36 4.27 9.94
CA MET A 128 8.84 5.54 10.44
C MET A 128 9.78 6.17 11.48
N LEU A 129 10.18 5.41 12.50
CA LEU A 129 11.10 5.89 13.55
C LEU A 129 12.45 6.30 12.95
N ARG A 130 13.01 5.48 12.04
CA ARG A 130 14.24 5.84 11.34
C ARG A 130 14.09 7.18 10.62
N THR A 131 13.01 7.40 9.90
CA THR A 131 12.77 8.65 9.18
C THR A 131 12.69 9.84 10.13
N VAL A 132 11.98 9.72 11.25
CA VAL A 132 11.86 10.78 12.25
C VAL A 132 13.21 11.10 12.89
N ILE A 133 13.98 10.08 13.28
CA ILE A 133 15.32 10.27 13.88
C ILE A 133 16.26 10.96 12.89
N LEU A 134 16.27 10.50 11.62
CA LEU A 134 17.10 11.10 10.58
C LEU A 134 16.70 12.56 10.30
N TRP A 135 15.41 12.83 10.28
CA TRP A 135 14.90 14.19 10.15
C TRP A 135 15.40 15.09 11.28
N ASN A 136 15.29 14.62 12.52
CA ASN A 136 15.75 15.38 13.69
C ASN A 136 17.26 15.64 13.63
N MET A 137 18.06 14.62 13.29
CA MET A 137 19.51 14.76 13.11
C MET A 137 19.89 15.80 12.04
N ILE A 138 19.11 15.90 10.96
CA ILE A 138 19.34 16.88 9.89
C ILE A 138 18.94 18.29 10.32
N TYR A 139 17.85 18.41 11.09
CA TYR A 139 17.35 19.72 11.53
C TYR A 139 18.13 20.30 12.71
N ASP A 140 18.51 19.48 13.68
CA ASP A 140 19.23 19.89 14.89
C ASP A 140 20.76 19.98 14.67
N THR A 141 21.25 19.68 13.46
CA THR A 141 22.68 19.79 13.16
C THR A 141 23.09 21.26 13.07
N PRO A 142 24.16 21.66 13.77
CA PRO A 142 24.72 23.02 13.70
C PRO A 142 24.99 23.48 12.26
N GLU A 143 24.88 24.79 12.03
CA GLU A 143 25.08 25.36 10.68
C GLU A 143 26.47 25.16 10.09
N ASP A 144 27.45 24.78 10.92
CA ASP A 144 28.85 24.55 10.53
C ASP A 144 29.09 23.23 9.78
N ASP A 145 28.13 22.29 9.74
CA ASP A 145 28.29 21.04 8.96
C ASP A 145 28.01 21.28 7.47
N ARG A 146 29.04 21.71 6.74
CA ARG A 146 28.97 22.05 5.31
C ARG A 146 28.37 20.94 4.44
N LYS A 147 28.56 19.65 4.79
CA LYS A 147 28.01 18.51 4.04
C LYS A 147 26.50 18.43 4.18
N LEU A 148 25.97 18.62 5.38
CA LEU A 148 24.52 18.61 5.62
C LEU A 148 23.84 19.85 5.08
N GLN A 149 24.50 21.00 5.07
CA GLN A 149 24.00 22.21 4.42
C GLN A 149 23.89 22.04 2.90
N GLY A 150 24.84 21.36 2.25
CA GLY A 150 24.74 20.98 0.85
C GLY A 150 23.50 20.13 0.58
N ILE A 151 23.26 19.10 1.37
CA ILE A 151 22.09 18.21 1.24
C ILE A 151 20.78 18.97 1.46
N LYS A 152 20.71 19.88 2.46
CA LYS A 152 19.53 20.72 2.69
C LYS A 152 19.23 21.63 1.48
N LYS A 153 20.25 22.20 0.86
CA LYS A 153 20.09 23.03 -0.37
C LYS A 153 19.61 22.20 -1.54
N ASP A 154 20.22 21.04 -1.77
CA ASP A 154 19.87 20.14 -2.87
C ASP A 154 18.43 19.62 -2.70
N ALA A 155 18.04 19.17 -1.50
CA ALA A 155 16.68 18.74 -1.22
C ALA A 155 15.64 19.84 -1.42
N LYS A 156 15.95 21.10 -1.03
CA LYS A 156 15.07 22.25 -1.27
C LYS A 156 14.96 22.61 -2.75
N HIS A 157 16.04 22.49 -3.49
CA HIS A 157 16.06 22.74 -4.94
C HIS A 157 15.22 21.70 -5.68
N GLU A 158 15.38 20.43 -5.34
CA GLU A 158 14.67 19.33 -5.97
C GLU A 158 13.18 19.28 -5.64
N ALA A 159 12.79 19.64 -4.42
CA ALA A 159 11.38 19.80 -4.06
C ALA A 159 10.66 20.86 -4.92
N LYS A 160 11.42 21.82 -5.49
CA LYS A 160 10.88 22.85 -6.40
C LYS A 160 10.86 22.41 -7.87
N THR A 161 11.74 21.50 -8.28
CA THR A 161 11.92 21.10 -9.69
C THR A 161 11.22 19.82 -10.10
N SER A 162 10.49 19.18 -9.18
CA SER A 162 9.56 18.04 -9.39
C SER A 162 10.03 16.89 -10.29
N ASP A 163 11.33 16.61 -10.41
CA ASP A 163 11.82 15.42 -11.08
C ASP A 163 11.99 14.24 -10.09
N GLY A 164 11.00 13.33 -10.07
CA GLY A 164 10.97 12.18 -9.17
C GLY A 164 12.18 11.22 -9.26
N ARG A 165 13.00 11.29 -10.31
CA ARG A 165 14.24 10.50 -10.45
C ARG A 165 15.40 11.10 -9.66
N SER A 166 15.43 12.40 -9.56
CA SER A 166 16.42 13.17 -8.80
C SER A 166 16.23 12.95 -7.30
N ILE A 167 14.98 12.99 -6.82
CA ILE A 167 14.62 12.73 -5.43
C ILE A 167 15.10 11.34 -4.97
N LYS A 168 14.94 10.29 -5.78
CA LYS A 168 15.41 8.94 -5.44
C LYS A 168 16.94 8.86 -5.30
N ARG A 169 17.70 9.55 -6.13
CA ARG A 169 19.17 9.57 -6.06
C ARG A 169 19.68 10.25 -4.80
N ASN A 170 19.03 11.33 -4.39
CA ASN A 170 19.47 12.08 -3.23
C ASN A 170 19.05 11.47 -1.90
N LEU A 171 17.89 10.79 -1.86
CA LEU A 171 17.54 9.94 -0.73
C LEU A 171 18.56 8.82 -0.50
N GLY A 172 19.14 8.23 -1.56
CA GLY A 172 20.24 7.29 -1.46
C GLY A 172 21.50 7.91 -0.85
N ARG A 173 21.92 9.06 -1.35
CA ARG A 173 23.10 9.80 -0.83
C ARG A 173 22.91 10.23 0.65
N ILE A 174 21.73 10.67 1.02
CA ILE A 174 21.38 11.01 2.41
C ILE A 174 21.49 9.76 3.29
N SER A 175 20.95 8.62 2.84
CA SER A 175 21.06 7.36 3.57
C SER A 175 22.51 6.97 3.82
N ASP A 176 23.37 7.00 2.78
CA ASP A 176 24.78 6.63 2.87
C ASP A 176 25.59 7.53 3.83
N ILE A 177 25.32 8.84 3.82
CA ILE A 177 25.99 9.81 4.72
C ILE A 177 25.57 9.58 6.18
N LEU A 178 24.29 9.28 6.39
CA LEU A 178 23.76 9.05 7.74
C LEU A 178 24.17 7.69 8.30
N GLU A 179 24.35 6.68 7.45
CA GLU A 179 24.91 5.38 7.86
C GLU A 179 26.39 5.51 8.27
N LYS A 180 27.20 6.25 7.52
CA LYS A 180 28.58 6.54 7.89
C LYS A 180 28.72 7.35 9.20
N LYS A 181 27.81 8.31 9.49
CA LYS A 181 27.79 9.01 10.78
C LYS A 181 27.40 8.08 11.93
N ARG A 182 26.50 7.12 11.69
CA ARG A 182 26.10 6.14 12.71
C ARG A 182 27.25 5.21 13.10
N GLU A 183 28.07 4.80 12.15
CA GLU A 183 29.28 4.00 12.41
C GLU A 183 30.32 4.74 13.25
N GLY A 184 30.42 6.08 13.08
CA GLY A 184 31.29 6.94 13.91
C GLY A 184 30.79 7.18 15.33
N ILE A 185 29.50 7.05 15.59
CA ILE A 185 28.90 7.26 16.94
C ILE A 185 28.94 5.97 17.80
N CYS A 186 29.12 4.82 17.18
CA CYS A 186 29.19 3.54 17.91
C CYS A 186 30.57 3.20 18.50
N TYR A 187 31.57 4.09 18.41
CA TYR A 187 32.95 3.87 18.86
C TYR A 187 33.44 4.89 19.89
N GLU A 188 32.58 5.69 20.50
CA GLU A 188 32.83 6.46 21.71
C GLU A 188 31.80 6.01 22.80
#